data_87a928282f55fd0bef855634da14bb56
#
_entry.id   87a928282f55fd0bef855634da14bb56
#
_cell.length_a   1.000
_cell.length_b   1.000
_cell.length_c   1.000
_cell.angle_alpha   90.00
_cell.angle_beta   90.00
_cell.angle_gamma   90.00
#
_symmetry.space_group_name_H-M   'P 1'
#
loop_
_entity.id
_entity.type
_entity.pdbx_description
1 polymer ?
#
loop_
_entity_poly.entity_id
_entity_poly.type
_entity_poly.pdbx_seq_one_letter_code
_entity_poly.pdbx_strand_id
1 'polypeptide(L)'
;LWSGRHQLCFIYPGMEENMNIFEKIRKDVVWSSIAYLIIGFILLIKPGTALVTIVHILALLAVVMGVVSLVTYFKDKYSVGNGGVIKGIVYFVIAAFLYFGAGFIISIVPFILGLLIVISGIVKLQEALDMMKYRADGSVTVLVIAILSLVFGILILINPFGTAELLFRIIGIALIYNGVSDLLTVFYFSRKTRY
;
A
#
# COMPACT_ATOMS: atom_id res chain seq x y z
N LEU A 1 -30.96 -44.91 7.18
CA LEU A 1 -29.83 -44.06 7.64
C LEU A 1 -29.73 -42.72 6.88
N TRP A 2 -30.70 -42.35 6.03
CA TRP A 2 -30.71 -41.14 5.20
C TRP A 2 -31.73 -40.08 5.67
N SER A 3 -32.51 -40.33 6.70
CA SER A 3 -33.63 -39.51 7.18
C SER A 3 -33.25 -38.44 8.22
N GLY A 4 -32.05 -38.50 8.81
CA GLY A 4 -31.70 -37.63 9.92
C GLY A 4 -31.25 -36.21 9.54
N ARG A 5 -30.80 -35.98 8.31
CA ARG A 5 -30.23 -34.68 7.87
C ARG A 5 -31.30 -33.64 7.50
N HIS A 6 -32.43 -34.09 6.98
CA HIS A 6 -33.55 -33.18 6.63
C HIS A 6 -34.36 -32.71 7.83
N GLN A 7 -34.37 -33.42 8.95
CA GLN A 7 -35.10 -33.00 10.13
C GLN A 7 -34.35 -31.94 10.97
N LEU A 8 -33.03 -31.92 10.94
CA LEU A 8 -32.22 -30.90 11.63
C LEU A 8 -32.29 -29.50 10.95
N CYS A 9 -32.49 -29.45 9.63
CA CYS A 9 -32.66 -28.19 8.89
C CYS A 9 -33.99 -27.48 9.21
N PHE A 10 -35.04 -28.23 9.64
CA PHE A 10 -36.34 -27.61 9.99
C PHE A 10 -36.35 -26.96 11.37
N ILE A 11 -35.40 -27.38 12.26
CA ILE A 11 -35.33 -26.87 13.64
C ILE A 11 -34.49 -25.61 13.78
N TYR A 12 -33.54 -25.39 12.84
CA TYR A 12 -32.65 -24.20 12.83
C TYR A 12 -32.50 -23.61 11.42
N PRO A 13 -33.44 -22.77 10.96
CA PRO A 13 -33.36 -22.13 9.61
C PRO A 13 -32.13 -21.23 9.42
N GLY A 14 -31.44 -20.79 10.49
CA GLY A 14 -30.20 -20.03 10.41
C GLY A 14 -28.93 -20.85 10.17
N MET A 15 -28.98 -22.17 10.14
CA MET A 15 -27.80 -23.02 10.02
C MET A 15 -27.29 -23.13 8.57
N GLU A 16 -28.20 -23.13 7.60
CA GLU A 16 -27.86 -23.10 6.16
C GLU A 16 -27.31 -21.74 5.74
N GLU A 17 -27.87 -20.67 6.27
CA GLU A 17 -27.40 -19.29 6.01
C GLU A 17 -25.98 -19.10 6.57
N ASN A 18 -25.73 -19.58 7.78
CA ASN A 18 -24.40 -19.55 8.39
C ASN A 18 -23.39 -20.42 7.62
N MET A 19 -23.74 -21.62 7.15
CA MET A 19 -22.86 -22.46 6.35
C MET A 19 -22.49 -21.81 5.01
N ASN A 20 -23.44 -21.19 4.33
CA ASN A 20 -23.19 -20.46 3.08
C ASN A 20 -22.29 -19.24 3.32
N ILE A 21 -22.46 -18.53 4.44
CA ILE A 21 -21.61 -17.41 4.84
C ILE A 21 -20.18 -17.88 5.12
N PHE A 22 -19.99 -18.96 5.85
CA PHE A 22 -18.66 -19.52 6.14
C PHE A 22 -17.96 -20.04 4.88
N GLU A 23 -18.69 -20.65 3.97
CA GLU A 23 -18.12 -21.12 2.68
C GLU A 23 -17.72 -19.95 1.79
N LYS A 24 -18.50 -18.89 1.75
CA LYS A 24 -18.22 -17.66 1.01
C LYS A 24 -17.00 -16.95 1.60
N ILE A 25 -16.97 -16.73 2.92
CA ILE A 25 -15.81 -16.11 3.62
C ILE A 25 -14.54 -16.92 3.34
N ARG A 26 -14.60 -18.25 3.40
CA ARG A 26 -13.44 -19.10 3.11
C ARG A 26 -12.92 -18.93 1.70
N LYS A 27 -13.81 -18.86 0.69
CA LYS A 27 -13.42 -18.62 -0.71
C LYS A 27 -12.78 -17.23 -0.86
N ASP A 28 -13.37 -16.21 -0.26
CA ASP A 28 -12.85 -14.84 -0.32
C ASP A 28 -11.47 -14.73 0.35
N VAL A 29 -11.25 -15.39 1.50
CA VAL A 29 -9.95 -15.42 2.17
C VAL A 29 -8.90 -16.15 1.33
N VAL A 30 -9.24 -17.28 0.69
CA VAL A 30 -8.29 -18.00 -0.19
C VAL A 30 -7.90 -17.15 -1.39
N TRP A 31 -8.85 -16.48 -2.03
CA TRP A 31 -8.56 -15.59 -3.17
C TRP A 31 -7.69 -14.40 -2.77
N SER A 32 -7.98 -13.76 -1.63
CA SER A 32 -7.16 -12.66 -1.12
C SER A 32 -5.76 -13.13 -0.73
N SER A 33 -5.62 -14.30 -0.10
CA SER A 33 -4.32 -14.86 0.27
C SER A 33 -3.44 -15.16 -0.94
N ILE A 34 -4.03 -15.71 -2.02
CA ILE A 34 -3.32 -15.93 -3.29
C ILE A 34 -2.88 -14.60 -3.89
N ALA A 35 -3.76 -13.58 -3.88
CA ALA A 35 -3.41 -12.25 -4.35
C ALA A 35 -2.25 -11.63 -3.54
N TYR A 36 -2.28 -11.75 -2.22
CA TYR A 36 -1.19 -11.28 -1.34
C TYR A 36 0.14 -11.97 -1.66
N LEU A 37 0.14 -13.28 -1.91
CA LEU A 37 1.34 -14.01 -2.29
C LEU A 37 1.90 -13.53 -3.63
N ILE A 38 1.05 -13.39 -4.65
CA ILE A 38 1.47 -12.96 -5.99
C ILE A 38 2.03 -11.52 -5.92
N ILE A 39 1.28 -10.60 -5.31
CA ILE A 39 1.70 -9.20 -5.18
C ILE A 39 2.98 -9.11 -4.33
N GLY A 40 3.04 -9.80 -3.20
CA GLY A 40 4.21 -9.81 -2.32
C GLY A 40 5.46 -10.33 -3.03
N PHE A 41 5.33 -11.37 -3.87
CA PHE A 41 6.44 -11.92 -4.62
C PHE A 41 6.94 -10.97 -5.73
N ILE A 42 6.03 -10.28 -6.41
CA ILE A 42 6.38 -9.26 -7.41
C ILE A 42 7.12 -8.09 -6.74
N LEU A 43 6.61 -7.61 -5.59
CA LEU A 43 7.24 -6.52 -4.85
C LEU A 43 8.61 -6.91 -4.27
N LEU A 44 8.81 -8.18 -3.94
CA LEU A 44 10.09 -8.66 -3.42
C LEU A 44 11.17 -8.71 -4.51
N ILE A 45 10.84 -9.22 -5.72
CA ILE A 45 11.80 -9.43 -6.79
C ILE A 45 12.14 -8.13 -7.52
N LYS A 46 11.13 -7.35 -7.90
CA LYS A 46 11.29 -6.13 -8.73
C LYS A 46 10.43 -4.97 -8.19
N PRO A 47 10.73 -4.44 -6.99
CA PRO A 47 9.91 -3.39 -6.39
C PRO A 47 9.89 -2.11 -7.24
N GLY A 48 11.02 -1.69 -7.80
CA GLY A 48 11.12 -0.50 -8.63
C GLY A 48 10.24 -0.60 -9.89
N THR A 49 10.25 -1.75 -10.56
CA THR A 49 9.39 -1.98 -11.72
C THR A 49 7.91 -1.95 -11.33
N ALA A 50 7.55 -2.58 -10.20
CA ALA A 50 6.18 -2.58 -9.71
C ALA A 50 5.69 -1.14 -9.39
N LEU A 51 6.52 -0.33 -8.71
CA LEU A 51 6.23 1.07 -8.42
C LEU A 51 6.00 1.90 -9.69
N VAL A 52 6.93 1.82 -10.64
CA VAL A 52 6.83 2.53 -11.92
C VAL A 52 5.60 2.08 -12.70
N THR A 53 5.29 0.78 -12.71
CA THR A 53 4.10 0.23 -13.38
C THR A 53 2.81 0.79 -12.76
N ILE A 54 2.72 0.91 -11.43
CA ILE A 54 1.56 1.50 -10.76
C ILE A 54 1.36 2.95 -11.21
N VAL A 55 2.43 3.75 -11.25
CA VAL A 55 2.36 5.14 -11.71
C VAL A 55 1.96 5.23 -13.20
N HIS A 56 2.45 4.32 -14.05
CA HIS A 56 2.04 4.26 -15.46
C HIS A 56 0.57 3.86 -15.64
N ILE A 57 0.03 2.97 -14.78
CA ILE A 57 -1.41 2.64 -14.79
C ILE A 57 -2.22 3.88 -14.41
N LEU A 58 -1.79 4.66 -13.42
CA LEU A 58 -2.43 5.93 -13.06
C LEU A 58 -2.36 6.95 -14.20
N ALA A 59 -1.22 7.02 -14.92
CA ALA A 59 -1.08 7.87 -16.10
C ALA A 59 -2.07 7.46 -17.21
N LEU A 60 -2.23 6.14 -17.45
CA LEU A 60 -3.19 5.62 -18.41
C LEU A 60 -4.64 5.99 -18.03
N LEU A 61 -5.00 5.86 -16.75
CA LEU A 61 -6.31 6.28 -16.25
C LEU A 61 -6.54 7.78 -16.45
N ALA A 62 -5.52 8.61 -16.24
CA ALA A 62 -5.61 10.04 -16.50
C ALA A 62 -5.84 10.34 -18.00
N VAL A 63 -5.17 9.61 -18.92
CA VAL A 63 -5.42 9.72 -20.37
C VAL A 63 -6.88 9.38 -20.67
N VAL A 64 -7.38 8.26 -20.15
CA VAL A 64 -8.79 7.84 -20.37
C VAL A 64 -9.76 8.91 -19.88
N MET A 65 -9.54 9.48 -18.68
CA MET A 65 -10.38 10.57 -18.17
C MET A 65 -10.28 11.83 -19.02
N GLY A 66 -9.11 12.14 -19.58
CA GLY A 66 -8.91 13.23 -20.53
C GLY A 66 -9.72 13.04 -21.80
N VAL A 67 -9.67 11.84 -22.39
CA VAL A 67 -10.45 11.48 -23.58
C VAL A 67 -11.96 11.57 -23.31
N VAL A 68 -12.42 10.98 -22.21
CA VAL A 68 -13.84 11.04 -21.82
C VAL A 68 -14.30 12.49 -21.67
N SER A 69 -13.50 13.35 -21.03
CA SER A 69 -13.80 14.77 -20.85
C SER A 69 -13.96 15.50 -22.18
N LEU A 70 -13.07 15.23 -23.15
CA LEU A 70 -13.16 15.82 -24.50
C LEU A 70 -14.36 15.29 -25.27
N VAL A 71 -14.62 13.97 -25.23
CA VAL A 71 -15.78 13.37 -25.92
C VAL A 71 -17.10 13.93 -25.37
N THR A 72 -17.20 14.10 -24.05
CA THR A 72 -18.39 14.70 -23.42
C THR A 72 -18.57 16.16 -23.86
N TYR A 73 -17.50 16.93 -23.96
CA TYR A 73 -17.56 18.30 -24.49
C TYR A 73 -18.07 18.34 -25.93
N PHE A 74 -17.61 17.45 -26.82
CA PHE A 74 -18.07 17.42 -28.19
C PHE A 74 -19.53 16.99 -28.36
N LYS A 75 -20.04 16.14 -27.43
CA LYS A 75 -21.45 15.69 -27.45
C LYS A 75 -22.41 16.76 -26.89
N ASP A 76 -22.03 17.42 -25.80
CA ASP A 76 -22.89 18.35 -25.06
C ASP A 76 -22.30 19.77 -24.98
N LYS A 77 -21.96 20.33 -26.13
CA LYS A 77 -21.33 21.65 -26.26
C LYS A 77 -22.08 22.79 -25.58
N TYR A 78 -23.42 22.66 -25.48
CA TYR A 78 -24.32 23.68 -24.88
C TYR A 78 -24.46 23.53 -23.35
N SER A 79 -24.24 22.34 -22.79
CA SER A 79 -24.46 22.06 -21.37
C SER A 79 -23.18 22.19 -20.51
N VAL A 80 -22.02 21.87 -21.06
CA VAL A 80 -20.75 21.76 -20.29
C VAL A 80 -19.90 23.03 -20.34
N GLY A 81 -20.23 24.00 -21.22
CA GLY A 81 -19.43 25.21 -21.38
C GLY A 81 -17.95 24.95 -21.72
N ASN A 82 -17.11 25.99 -21.73
CA ASN A 82 -15.66 25.86 -22.04
C ASN A 82 -14.87 25.05 -21.01
N GLY A 83 -15.44 24.68 -19.85
CA GLY A 83 -14.80 23.93 -18.81
C GLY A 83 -14.42 22.49 -19.18
N GLY A 84 -15.13 21.89 -20.16
CA GLY A 84 -14.84 20.50 -20.60
C GLY A 84 -13.51 20.35 -21.30
N VAL A 85 -13.15 21.31 -22.16
CA VAL A 85 -11.86 21.31 -22.86
C VAL A 85 -10.71 21.53 -21.89
N ILE A 86 -10.87 22.50 -20.97
CA ILE A 86 -9.85 22.80 -19.96
C ILE A 86 -9.57 21.57 -19.11
N LYS A 87 -10.62 20.87 -18.63
CA LYS A 87 -10.46 19.61 -17.88
C LYS A 87 -9.73 18.54 -18.69
N GLY A 88 -10.07 18.36 -19.96
CA GLY A 88 -9.39 17.41 -20.84
C GLY A 88 -7.90 17.71 -20.98
N ILE A 89 -7.55 18.96 -21.22
CA ILE A 89 -6.13 19.38 -21.33
C ILE A 89 -5.38 19.15 -20.00
N VAL A 90 -5.99 19.50 -18.88
CA VAL A 90 -5.37 19.28 -17.55
C VAL A 90 -5.11 17.79 -17.32
N TYR A 91 -6.03 16.90 -17.66
CA TYR A 91 -5.81 15.44 -17.53
C TYR A 91 -4.66 14.95 -18.41
N PHE A 92 -4.51 15.46 -19.64
CA PHE A 92 -3.39 15.11 -20.51
C PHE A 92 -2.05 15.60 -19.98
N VAL A 93 -2.00 16.82 -19.41
CA VAL A 93 -0.80 17.35 -18.76
C VAL A 93 -0.42 16.50 -17.55
N ILE A 94 -1.39 16.14 -16.71
CA ILE A 94 -1.18 15.24 -15.56
C ILE A 94 -0.68 13.87 -16.03
N ALA A 95 -1.29 13.29 -17.06
CA ALA A 95 -0.88 12.00 -17.60
C ALA A 95 0.56 12.02 -18.12
N ALA A 96 0.94 13.06 -18.86
CA ALA A 96 2.31 13.25 -19.33
C ALA A 96 3.30 13.38 -18.17
N PHE A 97 2.95 14.17 -17.15
CA PHE A 97 3.77 14.33 -15.95
C PHE A 97 3.94 13.01 -15.18
N LEU A 98 2.86 12.24 -15.02
CA LEU A 98 2.91 10.91 -14.39
C LEU A 98 3.79 9.94 -15.19
N TYR A 99 3.68 9.95 -16.52
CA TYR A 99 4.42 9.04 -17.38
C TYR A 99 5.93 9.31 -17.37
N PHE A 100 6.33 10.55 -17.59
CA PHE A 100 7.74 10.95 -17.65
C PHE A 100 8.36 11.17 -16.27
N GLY A 101 7.57 11.58 -15.28
CA GLY A 101 8.00 11.91 -13.92
C GLY A 101 7.82 10.77 -12.91
N ALA A 102 7.57 9.52 -13.34
CA ALA A 102 7.26 8.42 -12.44
C ALA A 102 8.31 8.23 -11.33
N GLY A 103 9.61 8.27 -11.68
CA GLY A 103 10.69 8.13 -10.69
C GLY A 103 10.73 9.30 -9.69
N PHE A 104 10.46 10.52 -10.14
CA PHE A 104 10.37 11.69 -9.26
C PHE A 104 9.20 11.57 -8.28
N ILE A 105 8.03 11.17 -8.78
CA ILE A 105 6.81 11.01 -7.95
C ILE A 105 7.00 9.94 -6.87
N ILE A 106 7.63 8.80 -7.22
CA ILE A 106 7.93 7.73 -6.29
C ILE A 106 8.91 8.20 -5.21
N SER A 107 9.88 9.05 -5.59
CA SER A 107 10.94 9.52 -4.70
C SER A 107 10.51 10.65 -3.76
N ILE A 108 9.43 11.39 -4.07
CA ILE A 108 9.03 12.58 -3.32
C ILE A 108 8.65 12.26 -1.88
N VAL A 109 7.97 11.14 -1.64
CA VAL A 109 7.55 10.72 -0.30
C VAL A 109 8.76 10.34 0.58
N PRO A 110 9.66 9.44 0.16
CA PRO A 110 10.87 9.16 0.94
C PRO A 110 11.76 10.39 1.11
N PHE A 111 11.85 11.27 0.11
CA PHE A 111 12.61 12.51 0.22
C PHE A 111 12.08 13.41 1.35
N ILE A 112 10.77 13.65 1.39
CA ILE A 112 10.14 14.45 2.46
C ILE A 112 10.35 13.77 3.82
N LEU A 113 10.18 12.44 3.91
CA LEU A 113 10.40 11.70 5.14
C LEU A 113 11.87 11.78 5.59
N GLY A 114 12.82 11.65 4.67
CA GLY A 114 14.25 11.80 4.95
C GLY A 114 14.57 13.18 5.52
N LEU A 115 14.00 14.24 4.93
CA LEU A 115 14.15 15.60 5.41
C LEU A 115 13.62 15.77 6.85
N LEU A 116 12.43 15.24 7.12
CA LEU A 116 11.84 15.28 8.48
C LEU A 116 12.67 14.50 9.49
N ILE A 117 13.24 13.37 9.11
CA ILE A 117 14.11 12.55 9.97
C ILE A 117 15.41 13.31 10.27
N VAL A 118 16.01 13.99 9.29
CA VAL A 118 17.21 14.82 9.51
C VAL A 118 16.90 15.96 10.47
N ILE A 119 15.81 16.70 10.26
CA ILE A 119 15.40 17.78 11.16
C ILE A 119 15.19 17.25 12.59
N SER A 120 14.47 16.14 12.73
CA SER A 120 14.26 15.47 14.02
C SER A 120 15.58 15.03 14.66
N GLY A 121 16.53 14.53 13.87
CA GLY A 121 17.86 14.16 14.31
C GLY A 121 18.66 15.34 14.87
N ILE A 122 18.58 16.50 14.21
CA ILE A 122 19.24 17.74 14.67
C ILE A 122 18.65 18.18 16.02
N VAL A 123 17.32 18.17 16.16
CA VAL A 123 16.65 18.54 17.41
C VAL A 123 17.07 17.59 18.55
N LYS A 124 17.07 16.28 18.30
CA LYS A 124 17.51 15.28 19.29
C LYS A 124 18.99 15.43 19.64
N LEU A 125 19.82 15.85 18.69
CA LEU A 125 21.23 16.11 18.96
C LEU A 125 21.41 17.29 19.93
N GLN A 126 20.65 18.39 19.75
CA GLN A 126 20.64 19.51 20.68
C GLN A 126 20.18 19.05 22.05
N GLU A 127 19.09 18.31 22.16
CA GLU A 127 18.57 17.76 23.41
C GLU A 127 19.62 16.89 24.11
N ALA A 128 20.29 16.00 23.39
CA ALA A 128 21.35 15.17 23.95
C ALA A 128 22.52 15.98 24.52
N LEU A 129 22.96 17.04 23.80
CA LEU A 129 24.04 17.91 24.24
C LEU A 129 23.65 18.68 25.50
N ASP A 130 22.41 19.17 25.61
CA ASP A 130 21.92 19.84 26.77
C ASP A 130 21.81 18.89 27.99
N MET A 131 21.29 17.67 27.79
CA MET A 131 21.27 16.62 28.82
C MET A 131 22.68 16.29 29.34
N MET A 132 23.68 16.24 28.45
CA MET A 132 25.07 16.01 28.83
C MET A 132 25.65 17.14 29.71
N LYS A 133 25.32 18.41 29.42
CA LYS A 133 25.74 19.58 30.28
C LYS A 133 25.22 19.45 31.70
N TYR A 134 23.99 18.97 31.87
CA TYR A 134 23.34 18.79 33.17
C TYR A 134 23.64 17.45 33.83
N ARG A 135 24.52 16.62 33.25
CA ARG A 135 24.84 15.25 33.70
C ARG A 135 23.58 14.41 33.97
N ALA A 136 22.55 14.58 33.11
CA ALA A 136 21.33 13.83 33.23
C ALA A 136 21.55 12.37 32.77
N ASP A 137 20.96 11.42 33.51
CA ASP A 137 20.99 10.00 33.12
C ASP A 137 20.27 9.79 31.79
N GLY A 138 20.85 8.94 30.92
CA GLY A 138 20.28 8.64 29.62
C GLY A 138 20.73 9.55 28.47
N SER A 139 21.53 10.58 28.72
CA SER A 139 22.05 11.50 27.69
C SER A 139 22.77 10.77 26.53
N VAL A 140 23.51 9.71 26.85
CA VAL A 140 24.21 8.88 25.84
C VAL A 140 23.21 8.15 24.93
N THR A 141 22.10 7.66 25.47
CA THR A 141 21.05 6.99 24.68
C THR A 141 20.41 7.95 23.70
N VAL A 142 20.07 9.16 24.12
CA VAL A 142 19.50 10.20 23.24
C VAL A 142 20.50 10.61 22.16
N LEU A 143 21.80 10.71 22.51
CA LEU A 143 22.86 11.01 21.54
C LEU A 143 22.98 9.93 20.47
N VAL A 144 22.97 8.65 20.84
CA VAL A 144 23.02 7.53 19.89
C VAL A 144 21.82 7.55 18.94
N ILE A 145 20.61 7.79 19.47
CA ILE A 145 19.39 7.89 18.65
C ILE A 145 19.48 9.09 17.70
N ALA A 146 19.99 10.24 18.16
CA ALA A 146 20.17 11.41 17.32
C ALA A 146 21.13 11.14 16.14
N ILE A 147 22.29 10.54 16.41
CA ILE A 147 23.27 10.19 15.38
C ILE A 147 22.68 9.20 14.39
N LEU A 148 22.01 8.14 14.86
CA LEU A 148 21.35 7.16 14.00
C LEU A 148 20.29 7.83 13.12
N SER A 149 19.47 8.71 13.67
CA SER A 149 18.46 9.45 12.92
C SER A 149 19.09 10.31 11.82
N LEU A 150 20.18 11.01 12.10
CA LEU A 150 20.91 11.80 11.11
C LEU A 150 21.48 10.92 9.99
N VAL A 151 22.14 9.83 10.33
CA VAL A 151 22.72 8.91 9.36
C VAL A 151 21.63 8.33 8.44
N PHE A 152 20.55 7.79 9.01
CA PHE A 152 19.45 7.25 8.22
C PHE A 152 18.74 8.32 7.39
N GLY A 153 18.47 9.50 7.95
CA GLY A 153 17.86 10.60 7.22
C GLY A 153 18.70 11.04 6.00
N ILE A 154 20.02 11.16 6.18
CA ILE A 154 20.94 11.50 5.09
C ILE A 154 20.97 10.39 4.02
N LEU A 155 21.02 9.12 4.41
CA LEU A 155 21.00 7.99 3.47
C LEU A 155 19.72 8.00 2.62
N ILE A 156 18.57 8.30 3.24
CA ILE A 156 17.28 8.43 2.53
C ILE A 156 17.32 9.59 1.52
N LEU A 157 17.91 10.73 1.90
CA LEU A 157 18.01 11.91 1.02
C LEU A 157 18.94 11.67 -0.16
N ILE A 158 20.01 10.89 0.00
CA ILE A 158 20.95 10.58 -1.08
C ILE A 158 20.29 9.68 -2.14
N ASN A 159 19.48 8.71 -1.71
CA ASN A 159 18.83 7.77 -2.63
C ASN A 159 17.37 7.52 -2.24
N PRO A 160 16.48 8.48 -2.50
CA PRO A 160 15.06 8.37 -2.13
C PRO A 160 14.33 7.28 -2.92
N PHE A 161 14.66 7.06 -4.20
CA PHE A 161 14.08 6.00 -5.01
C PHE A 161 14.47 4.61 -4.48
N GLY A 162 15.74 4.39 -4.18
CA GLY A 162 16.20 3.13 -3.58
C GLY A 162 15.59 2.88 -2.20
N THR A 163 15.34 3.94 -1.42
CA THR A 163 14.63 3.83 -0.14
C THR A 163 13.17 3.42 -0.36
N ALA A 164 12.47 3.98 -1.36
CA ALA A 164 11.15 3.53 -1.75
C ALA A 164 11.16 2.03 -2.10
N GLU A 165 12.10 1.60 -2.94
CA GLU A 165 12.24 0.18 -3.30
C GLU A 165 12.43 -0.72 -2.08
N LEU A 166 13.27 -0.30 -1.13
CA LEU A 166 13.54 -1.07 0.09
C LEU A 166 12.27 -1.18 0.95
N LEU A 167 11.52 -0.10 1.12
CA LEU A 167 10.24 -0.12 1.84
C LEU A 167 9.25 -1.08 1.18
N PHE A 168 9.13 -1.05 -0.16
CA PHE A 168 8.23 -1.96 -0.88
C PHE A 168 8.69 -3.42 -0.83
N ARG A 169 9.99 -3.71 -0.72
CA ARG A 169 10.49 -5.08 -0.44
C ARG A 169 10.02 -5.56 0.93
N ILE A 170 10.14 -4.71 1.96
CA ILE A 170 9.67 -5.04 3.31
C ILE A 170 8.15 -5.30 3.30
N ILE A 171 7.38 -4.46 2.62
CA ILE A 171 5.93 -4.66 2.43
C ILE A 171 5.66 -5.98 1.70
N GLY A 172 6.45 -6.31 0.66
CA GLY A 172 6.36 -7.58 -0.05
C GLY A 172 6.55 -8.79 0.85
N ILE A 173 7.54 -8.75 1.74
CA ILE A 173 7.77 -9.80 2.76
C ILE A 173 6.58 -9.91 3.71
N ALA A 174 6.05 -8.78 4.18
CA ALA A 174 4.88 -8.76 5.07
C ALA A 174 3.63 -9.32 4.39
N LEU A 175 3.41 -9.02 3.11
CA LEU A 175 2.30 -9.57 2.32
C LEU A 175 2.43 -11.08 2.14
N ILE A 176 3.63 -11.59 1.85
CA ILE A 176 3.90 -13.03 1.76
C ILE A 176 3.59 -13.71 3.10
N TYR A 177 4.06 -13.13 4.21
CA TYR A 177 3.78 -13.64 5.54
C TYR A 177 2.28 -13.70 5.83
N ASN A 178 1.53 -12.63 5.54
CA ASN A 178 0.07 -12.59 5.71
C ASN A 178 -0.62 -13.64 4.82
N GLY A 179 -0.26 -13.72 3.53
CA GLY A 179 -0.85 -14.69 2.60
C GLY A 179 -0.62 -16.14 3.03
N VAL A 180 0.58 -16.47 3.53
CA VAL A 180 0.88 -17.80 4.07
C VAL A 180 0.09 -18.06 5.36
N SER A 181 0.03 -17.09 6.28
CA SER A 181 -0.70 -17.20 7.53
C SER A 181 -2.20 -17.46 7.31
N ASP A 182 -2.81 -16.71 6.37
CA ASP A 182 -4.22 -16.86 6.02
C ASP A 182 -4.50 -18.25 5.41
N LEU A 183 -3.64 -18.73 4.50
CA LEU A 183 -3.76 -20.05 3.93
C LEU A 183 -3.64 -21.15 4.99
N LEU A 184 -2.67 -21.04 5.90
CA LEU A 184 -2.51 -21.99 7.00
C LEU A 184 -3.73 -22.01 7.89
N THR A 185 -4.29 -20.84 8.21
CA THR A 185 -5.50 -20.70 9.01
C THR A 185 -6.69 -21.40 8.35
N VAL A 186 -6.93 -21.13 7.08
CA VAL A 186 -8.03 -21.77 6.31
C VAL A 186 -7.83 -23.28 6.25
N PHE A 187 -6.60 -23.77 6.01
CA PHE A 187 -6.30 -25.19 5.91
C PHE A 187 -6.47 -25.90 7.27
N TYR A 188 -6.02 -25.28 8.36
CA TYR A 188 -6.14 -25.83 9.70
C TYR A 188 -7.61 -25.96 10.15
N PHE A 189 -8.41 -24.89 9.95
CA PHE A 189 -9.83 -24.92 10.27
C PHE A 189 -10.64 -25.86 9.38
N SER A 190 -10.27 -25.99 8.10
CA SER A 190 -10.94 -26.92 7.16
C SER A 190 -10.75 -28.39 7.55
N ARG A 191 -9.68 -28.75 8.27
CA ARG A 191 -9.48 -30.12 8.80
C ARG A 191 -10.34 -30.40 10.02
N LYS A 192 -10.59 -29.38 10.87
CA LYS A 192 -11.29 -29.57 12.14
C LYS A 192 -12.82 -29.68 11.99
N THR A 193 -13.38 -29.21 10.88
CA THR A 193 -14.83 -29.31 10.58
C THR A 193 -15.23 -30.59 9.84
N ARG A 194 -14.32 -31.54 9.66
CA ARG A 194 -14.63 -32.86 9.03
C ARG A 194 -14.86 -34.00 10.03
N TYR A 195 -14.91 -33.72 11.35
CA TYR A 195 -15.26 -34.71 12.38
C TYR A 195 -16.59 -34.41 13.01
#